data_a7863bbe4674362acc35b5bede9c3ce5
#
_entry.id   a7863bbe4674362acc35b5bede9c3ce5
#
_cell.length_a   1.000
_cell.length_b   1.000
_cell.length_c   1.000
_cell.angle_alpha   90.00
_cell.angle_beta   90.00
_cell.angle_gamma   90.00
#
_symmetry.space_group_name_H-M   'P 1'
#
loop_
_entity.id
_entity.type
_entity.pdbx_description
1 polymer ?
#
loop_
_entity_poly.entity_id
_entity_poly.type
_entity_poly.pdbx_seq_one_letter_code
_entity_poly.pdbx_strand_id
1 'polypeptide(L)'
;MSKWSRWTPVVAAVALVAGAGVAGAWRPAPSVPMAVPATIGTIRLSAILDQLNQAKDMRANLQADAQPVLEELRLLEQDIQTLQTLIQAGELRGEALLDAQQDLIEKREILQFRRNVAQRRFDGRNGDMLVELHRAVVEAARQFAEANGYDLILLNDGGIQYAEAMSPTDVQAEIVARRRVVYARTSMDVTDQLVVQMNNAWAARGGAGGAPRP
;
A
#
# COMPACT_ATOMS: atom_id res chain seq x y z
N MET A 1 -49.37 69.08 55.77
CA MET A 1 -50.36 69.06 54.73
C MET A 1 -49.65 68.57 53.46
N SER A 2 -50.00 67.48 52.99
CA SER A 2 -49.27 66.49 52.19
C SER A 2 -49.21 66.84 50.72
N LYS A 3 -48.00 66.84 50.15
CA LYS A 3 -47.76 66.90 48.69
C LYS A 3 -47.24 65.46 48.23
N TRP A 4 -48.10 64.53 48.17
CA TRP A 4 -47.80 63.17 47.64
C TRP A 4 -48.90 62.74 46.66
N SER A 5 -48.80 63.10 45.42
CA SER A 5 -49.74 62.51 44.43
C SER A 5 -49.36 62.72 42.93
N ARG A 6 -48.12 62.93 42.57
CA ARG A 6 -47.78 63.20 41.16
C ARG A 6 -46.74 62.28 40.51
N TRP A 7 -46.31 61.17 41.17
CA TRP A 7 -45.24 60.33 40.65
C TRP A 7 -45.65 58.91 40.27
N THR A 8 -46.87 58.51 40.47
CA THR A 8 -47.35 57.14 40.22
C THR A 8 -47.61 56.79 38.75
N PRO A 9 -47.85 57.66 37.78
CA PRO A 9 -48.06 57.26 36.40
C PRO A 9 -46.76 57.02 35.59
N VAL A 10 -45.62 57.56 36.03
CA VAL A 10 -44.35 57.50 35.27
C VAL A 10 -43.63 56.14 35.49
N VAL A 11 -43.74 55.57 36.67
CA VAL A 11 -43.10 54.29 37.01
C VAL A 11 -43.80 53.13 36.34
N ALA A 12 -45.13 53.16 36.11
CA ALA A 12 -45.87 52.12 35.45
C ALA A 12 -45.61 52.05 33.93
N ALA A 13 -45.29 53.20 33.30
CA ALA A 13 -44.97 53.23 31.86
C ALA A 13 -43.56 52.68 31.52
N VAL A 14 -42.57 52.83 32.41
CA VAL A 14 -41.22 52.30 32.20
C VAL A 14 -41.16 50.76 32.36
N ALA A 15 -41.99 50.17 33.22
CA ALA A 15 -42.04 48.73 33.38
C ALA A 15 -42.65 47.98 32.19
N LEU A 16 -43.54 48.62 31.42
CA LEU A 16 -44.18 48.01 30.24
C LEU A 16 -43.28 48.01 28.99
N VAL A 17 -42.34 48.96 28.87
CA VAL A 17 -41.41 49.03 27.73
C VAL A 17 -40.23 48.04 27.95
N ALA A 18 -39.85 47.76 29.20
CA ALA A 18 -38.81 46.79 29.49
C ALA A 18 -39.25 45.33 29.32
N GLY A 19 -40.56 45.04 29.44
CA GLY A 19 -41.10 43.70 29.25
C GLY A 19 -41.27 43.24 27.79
N ALA A 20 -41.41 44.20 26.85
CA ALA A 20 -41.63 43.85 25.44
C ALA A 20 -40.32 43.55 24.66
N GLY A 21 -39.15 43.96 25.19
CA GLY A 21 -37.85 43.80 24.50
C GLY A 21 -37.18 42.43 24.69
N VAL A 22 -37.59 41.63 25.67
CA VAL A 22 -36.92 40.37 25.97
C VAL A 22 -37.65 39.13 25.38
N ALA A 23 -38.87 39.25 24.96
CA ALA A 23 -39.67 38.13 24.39
C ALA A 23 -39.29 37.80 22.94
N GLY A 24 -38.52 38.61 22.25
CA GLY A 24 -38.17 38.40 20.85
C GLY A 24 -36.80 37.72 20.58
N ALA A 25 -36.00 37.42 21.60
CA ALA A 25 -34.63 36.96 21.43
C ALA A 25 -34.41 35.45 21.62
N TRP A 26 -35.41 34.71 22.05
CA TRP A 26 -35.32 33.24 22.09
C TRP A 26 -35.82 32.62 20.79
N ARG A 27 -35.05 32.81 19.72
CA ARG A 27 -35.13 31.91 18.60
C ARG A 27 -34.43 30.62 19.04
N PRO A 28 -35.10 29.45 19.04
CA PRO A 28 -34.41 28.19 19.26
C PRO A 28 -33.28 28.13 18.22
N ALA A 29 -32.05 27.95 18.69
CA ALA A 29 -30.92 27.74 17.82
C ALA A 29 -31.28 26.57 16.85
N PRO A 30 -31.03 26.72 15.54
CA PRO A 30 -31.29 25.62 14.62
C PRO A 30 -30.61 24.38 15.17
N SER A 31 -31.39 23.31 15.40
CA SER A 31 -30.86 22.04 15.81
C SER A 31 -29.89 21.58 14.70
N VAL A 32 -28.59 21.71 14.95
CA VAL A 32 -27.58 21.12 14.07
C VAL A 32 -27.87 19.61 14.09
N PRO A 33 -28.19 19.00 12.95
CA PRO A 33 -28.41 17.55 12.92
C PRO A 33 -27.14 16.89 13.46
N MET A 34 -27.24 16.14 14.55
CA MET A 34 -26.13 15.35 15.06
C MET A 34 -25.67 14.43 13.94
N ALA A 35 -24.45 14.63 13.46
CA ALA A 35 -23.84 13.75 12.49
C ALA A 35 -23.84 12.30 13.06
N VAL A 36 -24.33 11.37 12.28
CA VAL A 36 -24.25 9.94 12.64
C VAL A 36 -22.77 9.61 12.79
N PRO A 37 -22.34 8.96 13.89
CA PRO A 37 -20.93 8.57 14.04
C PRO A 37 -20.50 7.66 12.90
N ALA A 38 -19.46 8.06 12.16
CA ALA A 38 -18.93 7.23 11.08
C ALA A 38 -18.17 6.01 11.66
N THR A 39 -18.43 4.85 11.08
CA THR A 39 -17.72 3.60 11.42
C THR A 39 -16.45 3.51 10.57
N ILE A 40 -15.29 3.57 11.23
CA ILE A 40 -13.99 3.58 10.56
C ILE A 40 -13.22 2.31 10.89
N GLY A 41 -12.75 1.61 9.85
CA GLY A 41 -11.81 0.51 9.94
C GLY A 41 -10.40 0.90 9.51
N THR A 42 -9.39 0.16 9.94
CA THR A 42 -8.01 0.31 9.47
C THR A 42 -7.46 -1.03 8.99
N ILE A 43 -6.58 -1.00 7.97
CA ILE A 43 -5.89 -2.17 7.46
C ILE A 43 -4.39 -1.89 7.29
N ARG A 44 -3.57 -2.93 7.43
CA ARG A 44 -2.11 -2.90 7.19
C ARG A 44 -1.80 -3.62 5.89
N LEU A 45 -1.49 -2.86 4.84
CA LEU A 45 -1.27 -3.41 3.50
C LEU A 45 -0.13 -4.42 3.45
N SER A 46 1.00 -4.15 4.10
CA SER A 46 2.14 -5.08 4.16
C SER A 46 1.73 -6.42 4.78
N ALA A 47 1.04 -6.38 5.93
CA ALA A 47 0.57 -7.59 6.60
C ALA A 47 -0.42 -8.40 5.76
N ILE A 48 -1.30 -7.71 4.99
CA ILE A 48 -2.20 -8.36 4.04
C ILE A 48 -1.38 -9.09 2.96
N LEU A 49 -0.47 -8.39 2.28
CA LEU A 49 0.32 -8.95 1.18
C LEU A 49 1.19 -10.14 1.60
N ASP A 50 1.63 -10.18 2.86
CA ASP A 50 2.41 -11.29 3.40
C ASP A 50 1.56 -12.53 3.73
N GLN A 51 0.29 -12.34 4.07
CA GLN A 51 -0.61 -13.40 4.49
C GLN A 51 -1.51 -13.93 3.36
N LEU A 52 -1.66 -13.19 2.24
CA LEU A 52 -2.50 -13.60 1.13
C LEU A 52 -1.95 -14.83 0.41
N ASN A 53 -2.78 -15.87 0.26
CA ASN A 53 -2.45 -17.05 -0.54
C ASN A 53 -2.25 -16.68 -2.01
N GLN A 54 -3.08 -15.80 -2.57
CA GLN A 54 -2.89 -15.28 -3.93
C GLN A 54 -1.50 -14.67 -4.11
N ALA A 55 -1.01 -13.86 -3.17
CA ALA A 55 0.32 -13.25 -3.24
C ALA A 55 1.44 -14.31 -3.18
N LYS A 56 1.29 -15.34 -2.35
CA LYS A 56 2.24 -16.46 -2.27
C LYS A 56 2.30 -17.24 -3.57
N ASP A 57 1.14 -17.56 -4.15
CA ASP A 57 1.03 -18.27 -5.41
C ASP A 57 1.63 -17.48 -6.57
N MET A 58 1.34 -16.17 -6.64
CA MET A 58 1.92 -15.30 -7.68
C MET A 58 3.44 -15.17 -7.55
N ARG A 59 3.98 -15.05 -6.32
CA ARG A 59 5.44 -15.06 -6.08
C ARG A 59 6.07 -16.39 -6.48
N ALA A 60 5.44 -17.51 -6.15
CA ALA A 60 5.91 -18.84 -6.53
C ALA A 60 5.95 -19.00 -8.06
N ASN A 61 4.91 -18.56 -8.76
CA ASN A 61 4.86 -18.57 -10.22
C ASN A 61 5.96 -17.69 -10.84
N LEU A 62 6.14 -16.46 -10.31
CA LEU A 62 7.20 -15.56 -10.77
C LEU A 62 8.59 -16.18 -10.58
N GLN A 63 8.82 -16.85 -9.45
CA GLN A 63 10.06 -17.56 -9.19
C GLN A 63 10.25 -18.76 -10.13
N ALA A 64 9.20 -19.55 -10.36
CA ALA A 64 9.25 -20.67 -11.31
C ALA A 64 9.56 -20.22 -12.74
N ASP A 65 8.96 -19.10 -13.19
CA ASP A 65 9.22 -18.51 -14.50
C ASP A 65 10.66 -17.96 -14.63
N ALA A 66 11.29 -17.57 -13.53
CA ALA A 66 12.67 -17.09 -13.52
C ALA A 66 13.70 -18.24 -13.61
N GLN A 67 13.37 -19.46 -13.12
CA GLN A 67 14.31 -20.57 -13.03
C GLN A 67 15.01 -20.93 -14.37
N PRO A 68 14.31 -21.09 -15.52
CA PRO A 68 14.97 -21.43 -16.78
C PRO A 68 15.94 -20.33 -17.23
N VAL A 69 15.62 -19.06 -16.99
CA VAL A 69 16.51 -17.95 -17.34
C VAL A 69 17.76 -17.93 -16.45
N LEU A 70 17.60 -18.19 -15.15
CA LEU A 70 18.74 -18.29 -14.22
C LEU A 70 19.68 -19.46 -14.59
N GLU A 71 19.12 -20.59 -14.99
CA GLU A 71 19.91 -21.75 -15.44
C GLU A 71 20.66 -21.45 -16.74
N GLU A 72 20.04 -20.80 -17.71
CA GLU A 72 20.71 -20.35 -18.94
C GLU A 72 21.89 -19.40 -18.64
N LEU A 73 21.70 -18.44 -17.74
CA LEU A 73 22.78 -17.53 -17.32
C LEU A 73 23.91 -18.28 -16.62
N ARG A 74 23.58 -19.26 -15.77
CA ARG A 74 24.55 -20.11 -15.08
C ARG A 74 25.39 -20.91 -16.05
N LEU A 75 24.78 -21.52 -17.06
CA LEU A 75 25.52 -22.27 -18.10
C LEU A 75 26.47 -21.36 -18.88
N LEU A 76 26.01 -20.18 -19.26
CA LEU A 76 26.84 -19.21 -19.95
C LEU A 76 28.04 -18.72 -19.09
N GLU A 77 27.83 -18.57 -17.78
CA GLU A 77 28.91 -18.26 -16.83
C GLU A 77 29.93 -19.39 -16.74
N GLN A 78 29.49 -20.65 -16.74
CA GLN A 78 30.39 -21.82 -16.75
C GLN A 78 31.22 -21.89 -18.02
N ASP A 79 30.60 -21.65 -19.19
CA ASP A 79 31.30 -21.60 -20.47
C ASP A 79 32.42 -20.52 -20.46
N ILE A 80 32.09 -19.31 -19.97
CA ILE A 80 33.04 -18.21 -19.83
C ILE A 80 34.22 -18.62 -18.92
N GLN A 81 33.91 -19.26 -17.79
CA GLN A 81 34.93 -19.71 -16.85
C GLN A 81 35.81 -20.79 -17.46
N THR A 82 35.26 -21.71 -18.23
CA THR A 82 35.99 -22.77 -18.96
C THR A 82 36.94 -22.17 -19.98
N LEU A 83 36.47 -21.22 -20.81
CA LEU A 83 37.30 -20.53 -21.78
C LEU A 83 38.44 -19.72 -21.12
N GLN A 84 38.14 -19.05 -20.00
CA GLN A 84 39.17 -18.35 -19.24
C GLN A 84 40.27 -19.30 -18.74
N THR A 85 39.90 -20.45 -18.21
CA THR A 85 40.81 -21.45 -17.70
C THR A 85 41.73 -21.99 -18.82
N LEU A 86 41.13 -22.33 -19.99
CA LEU A 86 41.87 -22.81 -21.15
C LEU A 86 42.90 -21.78 -21.67
N ILE A 87 42.48 -20.52 -21.75
CA ILE A 87 43.38 -19.41 -22.15
C ILE A 87 44.52 -19.25 -21.15
N GLN A 88 44.24 -19.29 -19.83
CA GLN A 88 45.22 -19.12 -18.78
C GLN A 88 46.20 -20.31 -18.67
N ALA A 89 45.74 -21.53 -18.96
CA ALA A 89 46.58 -22.73 -18.97
C ALA A 89 47.65 -22.71 -20.09
N GLY A 90 47.49 -21.79 -21.09
CA GLY A 90 48.44 -21.67 -22.21
C GLY A 90 48.40 -22.86 -23.19
N GLU A 91 47.34 -23.65 -23.17
CA GLU A 91 47.13 -24.81 -24.03
C GLU A 91 46.81 -24.40 -25.47
N LEU A 92 46.23 -23.20 -25.66
CA LEU A 92 45.83 -22.67 -26.95
C LEU A 92 46.97 -21.81 -27.54
N ARG A 93 47.20 -21.94 -28.87
CA ARG A 93 48.25 -21.17 -29.58
C ARG A 93 47.73 -20.71 -30.97
N GLY A 94 48.34 -19.64 -31.46
CA GLY A 94 48.04 -19.12 -32.81
C GLY A 94 46.58 -18.70 -32.96
N GLU A 95 45.95 -19.13 -34.06
CA GLU A 95 44.57 -18.80 -34.40
C GLU A 95 43.57 -19.26 -33.35
N ALA A 96 43.73 -20.48 -32.81
CA ALA A 96 42.87 -21.01 -31.76
C ALA A 96 42.87 -20.16 -30.47
N LEU A 97 43.95 -19.50 -30.13
CA LEU A 97 44.02 -18.57 -29.01
C LEU A 97 43.23 -17.29 -29.32
N LEU A 98 43.38 -16.76 -30.54
CA LEU A 98 42.66 -15.54 -30.95
C LEU A 98 41.15 -15.80 -30.98
N ASP A 99 40.70 -16.91 -31.51
CA ASP A 99 39.27 -17.31 -31.55
C ASP A 99 38.72 -17.45 -30.13
N ALA A 100 39.44 -18.13 -29.22
CA ALA A 100 38.99 -18.30 -27.84
C ALA A 100 38.92 -16.94 -27.09
N GLN A 101 39.82 -16.03 -27.36
CA GLN A 101 39.78 -14.67 -26.78
C GLN A 101 38.59 -13.87 -27.32
N GLN A 102 38.30 -13.99 -28.61
CA GLN A 102 37.13 -13.32 -29.20
C GLN A 102 35.83 -13.90 -28.67
N ASP A 103 35.69 -15.23 -28.61
CA ASP A 103 34.55 -15.92 -28.01
C ASP A 103 34.32 -15.50 -26.54
N LEU A 104 35.39 -15.37 -25.78
CA LEU A 104 35.34 -14.93 -24.39
C LEU A 104 34.75 -13.52 -24.26
N ILE A 105 35.17 -12.59 -25.13
CA ILE A 105 34.64 -11.22 -25.14
C ILE A 105 33.16 -11.25 -25.50
N GLU A 106 32.79 -11.93 -26.59
CA GLU A 106 31.41 -12.03 -27.06
C GLU A 106 30.49 -12.64 -25.99
N LYS A 107 30.89 -13.79 -25.39
CA LYS A 107 30.09 -14.43 -24.34
C LYS A 107 29.90 -13.55 -23.11
N ARG A 108 30.89 -12.74 -22.72
CA ARG A 108 30.77 -11.78 -21.61
C ARG A 108 29.77 -10.66 -21.93
N GLU A 109 29.79 -10.14 -23.13
CA GLU A 109 28.83 -9.12 -23.59
C GLU A 109 27.40 -9.68 -23.62
N ILE A 110 27.24 -10.89 -24.16
CA ILE A 110 25.95 -11.61 -24.16
C ILE A 110 25.46 -11.84 -22.73
N LEU A 111 26.31 -12.29 -21.82
CA LEU A 111 25.93 -12.52 -20.43
C LEU A 111 25.44 -11.22 -19.77
N GLN A 112 26.18 -10.15 -19.94
CA GLN A 112 25.80 -8.84 -19.38
C GLN A 112 24.46 -8.35 -19.96
N PHE A 113 24.29 -8.47 -21.27
CA PHE A 113 23.03 -8.10 -21.94
C PHE A 113 21.85 -8.92 -21.42
N ARG A 114 22.00 -10.27 -21.35
CA ARG A 114 20.95 -11.18 -20.89
C ARG A 114 20.58 -10.95 -19.42
N ARG A 115 21.57 -10.69 -18.55
CA ARG A 115 21.32 -10.31 -17.15
C ARG A 115 20.46 -9.05 -17.06
N ASN A 116 20.81 -8.01 -17.82
CA ASN A 116 20.06 -6.75 -17.82
C ASN A 116 18.63 -6.91 -18.36
N VAL A 117 18.44 -7.77 -19.37
CA VAL A 117 17.09 -8.07 -19.89
C VAL A 117 16.28 -8.87 -18.88
N ALA A 118 16.89 -9.90 -18.26
CA ALA A 118 16.25 -10.72 -17.24
C ALA A 118 15.80 -9.89 -16.03
N GLN A 119 16.69 -9.03 -15.54
CA GLN A 119 16.38 -8.14 -14.42
C GLN A 119 15.20 -7.22 -14.74
N ARG A 120 15.22 -6.53 -15.87
CA ARG A 120 14.11 -5.64 -16.28
C ARG A 120 12.79 -6.38 -16.43
N ARG A 121 12.82 -7.61 -16.97
CA ARG A 121 11.62 -8.45 -17.12
C ARG A 121 11.08 -8.87 -15.76
N PHE A 122 11.96 -9.26 -14.84
CA PHE A 122 11.59 -9.63 -13.48
C PHE A 122 10.99 -8.44 -12.72
N ASP A 123 11.63 -7.26 -12.80
CA ASP A 123 11.14 -6.04 -12.14
C ASP A 123 9.78 -5.62 -12.70
N GLY A 124 9.60 -5.70 -14.02
CA GLY A 124 8.30 -5.42 -14.66
C GLY A 124 7.20 -6.35 -14.15
N ARG A 125 7.42 -7.67 -14.18
CA ARG A 125 6.43 -8.66 -13.70
C ARG A 125 6.14 -8.51 -12.20
N ASN A 126 7.15 -8.21 -11.40
CA ASN A 126 6.97 -7.94 -9.97
C ASN A 126 6.12 -6.68 -9.75
N GLY A 127 6.35 -5.64 -10.55
CA GLY A 127 5.52 -4.44 -10.54
C GLY A 127 4.06 -4.72 -10.89
N ASP A 128 3.81 -5.46 -11.98
CA ASP A 128 2.47 -5.85 -12.41
C ASP A 128 1.75 -6.67 -11.32
N MET A 129 2.45 -7.63 -10.71
CA MET A 129 1.93 -8.41 -9.59
C MET A 129 1.49 -7.52 -8.42
N LEU A 130 2.31 -6.56 -8.02
CA LEU A 130 1.98 -5.65 -6.92
C LEU A 130 0.76 -4.78 -7.24
N VAL A 131 0.64 -4.30 -8.49
CA VAL A 131 -0.53 -3.53 -8.95
C VAL A 131 -1.79 -4.39 -8.91
N GLU A 132 -1.73 -5.63 -9.37
CA GLU A 132 -2.86 -6.57 -9.33
C GLU A 132 -3.29 -6.87 -7.90
N LEU A 133 -2.35 -7.19 -7.01
CA LEU A 133 -2.63 -7.43 -5.60
C LEU A 133 -3.23 -6.21 -4.91
N HIS A 134 -2.70 -5.02 -5.18
CA HIS A 134 -3.26 -3.78 -4.63
C HIS A 134 -4.71 -3.58 -5.07
N ARG A 135 -5.02 -3.78 -6.37
CA ARG A 135 -6.40 -3.70 -6.87
C ARG A 135 -7.32 -4.71 -6.19
N ALA A 136 -6.85 -5.94 -6.00
CA ALA A 136 -7.59 -6.99 -5.32
C ALA A 136 -7.89 -6.61 -3.86
N VAL A 137 -6.92 -6.03 -3.14
CA VAL A 137 -7.11 -5.55 -1.77
C VAL A 137 -8.12 -4.41 -1.70
N VAL A 138 -8.03 -3.43 -2.59
CA VAL A 138 -8.97 -2.29 -2.63
C VAL A 138 -10.41 -2.79 -2.88
N GLU A 139 -10.59 -3.69 -3.83
CA GLU A 139 -11.93 -4.25 -4.13
C GLU A 139 -12.47 -5.09 -2.98
N ALA A 140 -11.62 -5.92 -2.35
CA ALA A 140 -12.01 -6.70 -1.18
C ALA A 140 -12.35 -5.80 0.02
N ALA A 141 -11.59 -4.73 0.26
CA ALA A 141 -11.87 -3.76 1.31
C ALA A 141 -13.19 -3.03 1.08
N ARG A 142 -13.53 -2.68 -0.18
CA ARG A 142 -14.83 -2.11 -0.53
C ARG A 142 -15.97 -3.06 -0.19
N GLN A 143 -15.87 -4.32 -0.65
CA GLN A 143 -16.91 -5.34 -0.39
C GLN A 143 -17.04 -5.64 1.11
N PHE A 144 -15.92 -5.67 1.83
CA PHE A 144 -15.91 -5.86 3.27
C PHE A 144 -16.59 -4.70 4.00
N ALA A 145 -16.29 -3.46 3.59
CA ALA A 145 -16.91 -2.26 4.16
C ALA A 145 -18.42 -2.27 3.97
N GLU A 146 -18.88 -2.50 2.74
CA GLU A 146 -20.31 -2.56 2.41
C GLU A 146 -21.05 -3.66 3.20
N ALA A 147 -20.46 -4.84 3.33
CA ALA A 147 -21.05 -5.97 4.03
C ALA A 147 -21.09 -5.80 5.56
N ASN A 148 -20.17 -5.03 6.15
CA ASN A 148 -20.03 -4.89 7.59
C ASN A 148 -20.40 -3.49 8.12
N GLY A 149 -20.89 -2.59 7.25
CA GLY A 149 -21.35 -1.27 7.65
C GLY A 149 -20.22 -0.30 8.03
N TYR A 150 -19.06 -0.41 7.39
CA TYR A 150 -17.98 0.57 7.51
C TYR A 150 -18.19 1.71 6.51
N ASP A 151 -18.11 2.94 6.99
CA ASP A 151 -18.17 4.14 6.15
C ASP A 151 -16.80 4.44 5.52
N LEU A 152 -15.70 4.00 6.17
CA LEU A 152 -14.35 4.28 5.73
C LEU A 152 -13.37 3.19 6.18
N ILE A 153 -12.48 2.76 5.28
CA ILE A 153 -11.33 1.93 5.60
C ILE A 153 -10.06 2.68 5.23
N LEU A 154 -9.15 2.84 6.20
CA LEU A 154 -7.89 3.57 6.05
C LEU A 154 -6.69 2.62 6.09
N LEU A 155 -5.65 2.94 5.31
CA LEU A 155 -4.35 2.29 5.46
C LEU A 155 -3.66 2.78 6.74
N ASN A 156 -3.25 1.83 7.58
CA ASN A 156 -2.49 2.08 8.80
C ASN A 156 -1.04 1.64 8.62
N ASP A 157 -0.18 2.58 8.24
CA ASP A 157 1.25 2.35 8.01
C ASP A 157 2.10 2.56 9.29
N GLY A 158 1.46 2.68 10.46
CA GLY A 158 2.11 2.95 11.75
C GLY A 158 3.11 1.89 12.22
N GLY A 159 3.10 0.70 11.63
CA GLY A 159 4.01 -0.41 11.96
C GLY A 159 5.28 -0.50 11.12
N ILE A 160 5.47 0.40 10.15
CA ILE A 160 6.66 0.37 9.29
C ILE A 160 7.86 0.84 10.10
N GLN A 161 8.87 -0.03 10.24
CA GLN A 161 10.17 0.33 10.81
C GLN A 161 11.02 1.00 9.73
N TYR A 162 11.72 2.07 10.10
CA TYR A 162 12.68 2.70 9.22
C TYR A 162 13.92 1.82 9.11
N ALA A 163 14.47 1.69 7.90
CA ALA A 163 15.75 1.05 7.71
C ALA A 163 16.85 1.91 8.38
N GLU A 164 17.76 1.27 9.13
CA GLU A 164 18.82 1.96 9.89
C GLU A 164 19.74 2.83 9.03
N ALA A 165 19.79 2.60 7.71
CA ALA A 165 20.65 3.31 6.77
C ALA A 165 19.94 4.40 5.94
N MET A 166 18.70 4.77 6.27
CA MET A 166 17.99 5.82 5.52
C MET A 166 18.56 7.20 5.82
N SER A 167 18.73 8.02 4.76
CA SER A 167 19.10 9.42 4.94
C SER A 167 17.98 10.20 5.62
N PRO A 168 18.27 11.32 6.34
CA PRO A 168 17.24 12.16 6.94
C PRO A 168 16.18 12.65 5.93
N THR A 169 16.59 12.92 4.70
CA THR A 169 15.71 13.35 3.60
C THR A 169 14.75 12.23 3.19
N ASP A 170 15.25 11.00 3.10
CA ASP A 170 14.43 9.83 2.74
C ASP A 170 13.45 9.50 3.86
N VAL A 171 13.87 9.59 5.13
CA VAL A 171 13.00 9.44 6.29
C VAL A 171 11.88 10.47 6.26
N GLN A 172 12.18 11.75 5.98
CA GLN A 172 11.18 12.81 5.90
C GLN A 172 10.21 12.56 4.74
N ALA A 173 10.71 12.17 3.57
CA ALA A 173 9.88 11.84 2.41
C ALA A 173 8.94 10.67 2.72
N GLU A 174 9.44 9.62 3.39
CA GLU A 174 8.65 8.47 3.81
C GLU A 174 7.54 8.84 4.79
N ILE A 175 7.85 9.69 5.81
CA ILE A 175 6.86 10.19 6.77
C ILE A 175 5.75 10.97 6.05
N VAL A 176 6.10 11.88 5.16
CA VAL A 176 5.13 12.72 4.44
C VAL A 176 4.29 11.92 3.46
N ALA A 177 4.91 10.97 2.73
CA ALA A 177 4.23 10.21 1.69
C ALA A 177 3.28 9.14 2.25
N ARG A 178 3.63 8.48 3.36
CA ARG A 178 2.98 7.24 3.78
C ARG A 178 2.28 7.31 5.14
N ARG A 179 2.67 8.19 6.06
CA ARG A 179 2.09 8.21 7.42
C ARG A 179 0.87 9.11 7.53
N ARG A 180 -0.26 8.59 7.09
CA ARG A 180 -1.56 9.31 7.18
C ARG A 180 -2.33 8.96 8.45
N VAL A 181 -2.15 7.76 9.00
CA VAL A 181 -2.74 7.35 10.27
C VAL A 181 -1.65 7.34 11.33
N VAL A 182 -1.71 8.27 12.28
CA VAL A 182 -0.74 8.40 13.38
C VAL A 182 -1.06 7.42 14.50
N TYR A 183 -2.34 7.22 14.76
CA TYR A 183 -2.85 6.34 15.82
C TYR A 183 -4.21 5.75 15.41
N ALA A 184 -4.36 4.46 15.61
CA ALA A 184 -5.65 3.78 15.56
C ALA A 184 -5.72 2.77 16.70
N ARG A 185 -6.91 2.62 17.30
CA ARG A 185 -7.13 1.55 18.28
C ARG A 185 -7.05 0.20 17.60
N THR A 186 -6.54 -0.80 18.28
CA THR A 186 -6.45 -2.18 17.75
C THR A 186 -7.83 -2.74 17.38
N SER A 187 -8.90 -2.31 18.06
CA SER A 187 -10.26 -2.70 17.73
C SER A 187 -10.76 -2.18 16.38
N MET A 188 -10.08 -1.21 15.77
CA MET A 188 -10.38 -0.70 14.43
C MET A 188 -9.62 -1.45 13.34
N ASP A 189 -8.65 -2.29 13.69
CA ASP A 189 -7.85 -3.08 12.74
C ASP A 189 -8.66 -4.29 12.27
N VAL A 190 -9.02 -4.26 11.00
CA VAL A 190 -9.78 -5.34 10.32
C VAL A 190 -8.91 -6.15 9.36
N THR A 191 -7.58 -6.01 9.46
CA THR A 191 -6.61 -6.67 8.57
C THR A 191 -6.83 -8.18 8.51
N ASP A 192 -6.89 -8.85 9.65
CA ASP A 192 -7.00 -10.31 9.70
C ASP A 192 -8.35 -10.81 9.15
N GLN A 193 -9.42 -10.08 9.40
CA GLN A 193 -10.75 -10.39 8.88
C GLN A 193 -10.77 -10.28 7.35
N LEU A 194 -10.18 -9.22 6.80
CA LEU A 194 -10.06 -9.01 5.37
C LEU A 194 -9.19 -10.10 4.71
N VAL A 195 -8.07 -10.48 5.33
CA VAL A 195 -7.19 -11.58 4.86
C VAL A 195 -7.96 -12.89 4.79
N VAL A 196 -8.71 -13.24 5.84
CA VAL A 196 -9.54 -14.46 5.86
C VAL A 196 -10.57 -14.44 4.72
N GLN A 197 -11.28 -13.34 4.52
CA GLN A 197 -12.25 -13.19 3.43
C GLN A 197 -11.58 -13.37 2.05
N MET A 198 -10.44 -12.69 1.83
CA MET A 198 -9.71 -12.77 0.57
C MET A 198 -9.18 -14.18 0.29
N ASN A 199 -8.60 -14.84 1.30
CA ASN A 199 -8.11 -16.21 1.17
C ASN A 199 -9.23 -17.21 0.89
N ASN A 200 -10.39 -17.06 1.52
CA ASN A 200 -11.57 -17.88 1.25
C ASN A 200 -12.08 -17.65 -0.19
N ALA A 201 -12.15 -16.40 -0.63
CA ALA A 201 -12.53 -16.08 -2.01
C ALA A 201 -11.52 -16.60 -3.05
N TRP A 202 -10.22 -16.61 -2.72
CA TRP A 202 -9.17 -17.20 -3.54
C TRP A 202 -9.33 -18.72 -3.64
N ALA A 203 -9.51 -19.40 -2.52
CA ALA A 203 -9.75 -20.83 -2.47
C ALA A 203 -11.01 -21.25 -3.25
N ALA A 204 -12.12 -20.49 -3.14
CA ALA A 204 -13.35 -20.74 -3.86
C ALA A 204 -13.20 -20.62 -5.39
N ARG A 205 -12.23 -19.83 -5.88
CA ARG A 205 -11.87 -19.72 -7.31
C ARG A 205 -10.89 -20.79 -7.80
N GLY A 206 -10.54 -21.76 -6.95
CA GLY A 206 -9.61 -22.83 -7.28
C GLY A 206 -8.12 -22.51 -6.98
N GLY A 207 -7.81 -21.41 -6.32
CA GLY A 207 -6.44 -21.01 -6.00
C GLY A 207 -5.53 -20.94 -7.24
N ALA A 208 -4.24 -21.27 -7.08
CA ALA A 208 -3.28 -21.31 -8.19
C ALA A 208 -3.60 -22.34 -9.29
N GLY A 209 -4.49 -23.32 -9.01
CA GLY A 209 -4.89 -24.37 -9.96
C GLY A 209 -6.13 -24.03 -10.81
N GLY A 210 -6.85 -22.96 -10.49
CA GLY A 210 -8.17 -22.67 -11.07
C GLY A 210 -8.23 -21.61 -12.17
N ALA A 211 -7.16 -20.89 -12.42
CA ALA A 211 -7.14 -19.89 -13.49
C ALA A 211 -6.78 -20.56 -14.83
N PRO A 212 -7.62 -20.47 -15.88
CA PRO A 212 -7.19 -20.86 -17.22
C PRO A 212 -6.04 -19.94 -17.63
N ARG A 213 -4.87 -20.53 -17.90
CA ARG A 213 -3.76 -19.79 -18.53
C ARG A 213 -4.18 -19.37 -19.92
N PRO A 214 -3.99 -18.08 -20.32
CA PRO A 214 -4.22 -17.63 -21.67
C PRO A 214 -3.27 -18.30 -22.67
#